data_868ac2b8aba71fea81b1751b10f40039
#
_entry.id   868ac2b8aba71fea81b1751b10f40039
#
_cell.length_a   1.000
_cell.length_b   1.000
_cell.length_c   1.000
_cell.angle_alpha   90.00
_cell.angle_beta   90.00
_cell.angle_gamma   90.00
#
_symmetry.space_group_name_H-M   'P 1'
#
loop_
_entity.id
_entity.type
_entity.pdbx_description
1 polymer ?
#
loop_
_entity_poly.entity_id
_entity_poly.type
_entity_poly.pdbx_seq_one_letter_code
_entity_poly.pdbx_strand_id
1 'polypeptide(L)'
;MPIDITMPALSPTMETGTLAKWIVKVGDSVKSGDILCEIETDKATMEVESIDEGVVAELLVAERAEEIPVGQVIARLRGER
;
A
#
# COMPACT_ATOMS: atom_id res chain seq x y z
N MET A 1 9.95 1.36 -15.40
CA MET A 1 9.00 2.44 -15.11
C MET A 1 8.42 2.24 -13.71
N PRO A 2 8.32 3.28 -12.91
CA PRO A 2 7.76 3.12 -11.56
C PRO A 2 6.27 2.83 -11.61
N ILE A 3 5.84 2.01 -10.67
CA ILE A 3 4.43 1.66 -10.53
C ILE A 3 3.96 2.26 -9.22
N ASP A 4 2.93 3.09 -9.29
CA ASP A 4 2.39 3.73 -8.10
C ASP A 4 1.39 2.81 -7.41
N ILE A 5 1.57 2.65 -6.10
CA ILE A 5 0.61 1.95 -5.25
C ILE A 5 -0.16 3.02 -4.50
N THR A 6 -1.47 3.04 -4.68
CA THR A 6 -2.32 4.05 -4.08
C THR A 6 -3.16 3.46 -2.95
N MET A 7 -3.61 4.33 -2.05
CA MET A 7 -4.52 3.92 -0.98
C MET A 7 -5.84 3.47 -1.60
N PRO A 8 -6.21 2.19 -1.45
CA PRO A 8 -7.45 1.70 -2.04
C PRO A 8 -8.67 2.03 -1.18
N ALA A 9 -9.81 2.13 -1.85
CA ALA A 9 -11.08 2.23 -1.14
C ALA A 9 -11.50 0.82 -0.76
N LEU A 10 -11.35 0.47 0.50
CA LEU A 10 -11.67 -0.86 1.01
C LEU A 10 -13.14 -1.01 1.38
N SER A 11 -13.89 0.07 1.35
CA SER A 11 -15.34 0.05 1.45
C SER A 11 -15.91 1.17 0.57
N PRO A 12 -17.20 1.08 0.21
CA PRO A 12 -17.80 2.09 -0.68
C PRO A 12 -17.84 3.50 -0.10
N THR A 13 -17.80 3.62 1.22
CA THR A 13 -17.87 4.90 1.89
C THR A 13 -16.54 5.38 2.44
N MET A 14 -15.47 4.65 2.17
CA MET A 14 -14.15 4.98 2.70
C MET A 14 -13.56 6.19 1.96
N GLU A 15 -13.21 7.20 2.71
CA GLU A 15 -12.55 8.39 2.18
C GLU A 15 -11.09 8.44 2.55
N THR A 16 -10.76 7.95 3.75
CA THR A 16 -9.38 7.89 4.24
C THR A 16 -9.15 6.56 4.94
N GLY A 17 -7.90 6.21 5.15
CA GLY A 17 -7.52 5.03 5.90
C GLY A 17 -6.28 5.30 6.73
N THR A 18 -6.00 4.42 7.68
CA THR A 18 -4.80 4.48 8.50
C THR A 18 -3.89 3.35 8.08
N LEU A 19 -2.64 3.65 7.78
CA LEU A 19 -1.68 2.62 7.46
C LEU A 19 -1.18 2.02 8.78
N ALA A 20 -1.70 0.84 9.11
CA ALA A 20 -1.40 0.19 10.38
C ALA A 20 0.01 -0.38 10.40
N LYS A 21 0.41 -1.02 9.30
CA LYS A 21 1.71 -1.70 9.25
C LYS A 21 2.16 -1.92 7.81
N TRP A 22 3.44 -1.75 7.55
CA TRP A 22 4.08 -2.17 6.32
C TRP A 22 4.57 -3.60 6.46
N ILE A 23 4.19 -4.46 5.53
CA ILE A 23 4.66 -5.84 5.50
C ILE A 23 5.97 -5.93 4.72
N VAL A 24 6.15 -5.03 3.74
CA VAL A 24 7.34 -4.99 2.89
C VAL A 24 8.21 -3.79 3.23
N LYS A 25 9.46 -3.84 2.78
CA LYS A 25 10.43 -2.77 2.97
C LYS A 25 11.01 -2.36 1.63
N VAL A 26 11.60 -1.17 1.58
CA VAL A 26 12.32 -0.72 0.40
C VAL A 26 13.40 -1.76 0.06
N GLY A 27 13.41 -2.17 -1.19
CA GLY A 27 14.32 -3.20 -1.68
C GLY A 27 13.73 -4.61 -1.73
N ASP A 28 12.56 -4.81 -1.14
CA ASP A 28 11.89 -6.11 -1.18
C ASP A 28 11.30 -6.36 -2.56
N SER A 29 11.40 -7.60 -3.01
CA SER A 29 10.76 -8.06 -4.24
C SER A 29 9.34 -8.48 -3.91
N VAL A 30 8.38 -8.03 -4.71
CA VAL A 30 6.97 -8.42 -4.53
C VAL A 30 6.40 -8.96 -5.83
N LYS A 31 5.38 -9.78 -5.69
CA LYS A 31 4.67 -10.36 -6.83
C LYS A 31 3.19 -10.11 -6.67
N SER A 32 2.46 -10.27 -7.76
CA SER A 32 1.01 -10.18 -7.71
C SER A 32 0.45 -11.13 -6.64
N GLY A 33 -0.36 -10.60 -5.75
CA GLY A 33 -0.92 -11.35 -4.64
C GLY A 33 -0.16 -11.23 -3.32
N ASP A 34 1.05 -10.68 -3.34
CA ASP A 34 1.81 -10.48 -2.10
C ASP A 34 1.20 -9.33 -1.30
N ILE A 35 1.13 -9.53 0.02
CA ILE A 35 0.59 -8.50 0.91
C ILE A 35 1.63 -7.39 1.08
N LEU A 36 1.23 -6.16 0.82
CA LEU A 36 2.12 -5.00 0.93
C LEU A 36 2.03 -4.35 2.31
N CYS A 37 0.82 -4.18 2.80
CA CYS A 37 0.60 -3.49 4.06
C CYS A 37 -0.77 -3.83 4.62
N GLU A 38 -0.99 -3.40 5.86
CA GLU A 38 -2.28 -3.52 6.51
C GLU A 38 -2.85 -2.12 6.69
N ILE A 39 -4.11 -1.97 6.33
CA ILE A 39 -4.84 -0.71 6.45
C ILE A 39 -5.93 -0.89 7.50
N GLU A 40 -5.96 0.01 8.45
CA GLU A 40 -6.99 0.01 9.49
C GLU A 40 -8.11 0.95 9.09
N THR A 41 -9.33 0.45 9.16
CA THR A 41 -10.53 1.25 8.93
C THR A 41 -11.30 1.31 10.24
N ASP A 42 -12.38 2.07 10.27
CA ASP A 42 -13.24 2.18 11.46
C ASP A 42 -13.94 0.87 11.81
N LYS A 43 -13.93 -0.11 10.90
CA LYS A 43 -14.61 -1.40 11.12
C LYS A 43 -13.66 -2.56 11.28
N ALA A 44 -12.52 -2.55 10.60
CA ALA A 44 -11.61 -3.70 10.59
C ALA A 44 -10.26 -3.30 10.02
N THR A 45 -9.28 -4.18 10.25
CA THR A 45 -7.98 -4.08 9.58
C THR A 45 -8.04 -4.93 8.32
N MET A 46 -7.63 -4.35 7.22
CA MET A 46 -7.64 -5.01 5.91
C MET A 46 -6.22 -5.10 5.36
N GLU A 47 -5.95 -6.10 4.57
CA GLU A 47 -4.65 -6.26 3.93
C GLU A 47 -4.71 -5.77 2.50
N VAL A 48 -3.65 -5.09 2.06
CA VAL A 48 -3.54 -4.60 0.69
C VAL A 48 -2.55 -5.48 -0.05
N GLU A 49 -3.01 -6.08 -1.14
CA GLU A 49 -2.18 -6.95 -1.97
C GLU A 49 -1.63 -6.19 -3.16
N SER A 50 -0.43 -6.58 -3.58
CA SER A 50 0.13 -6.07 -4.83
C SER A 50 -0.58 -6.70 -6.01
N ILE A 51 -0.90 -5.91 -7.01
CA ILE A 51 -1.43 -6.42 -8.28
C ILE A 51 -0.32 -6.52 -9.33
N ASP A 52 0.85 -6.00 -9.02
CA ASP A 52 1.99 -5.98 -9.94
C ASP A 52 3.21 -6.63 -9.33
N GLU A 53 4.17 -6.95 -10.18
CA GLU A 53 5.45 -7.47 -9.76
C GLU A 53 6.50 -6.36 -9.80
N GLY A 54 7.43 -6.39 -8.88
CA GLY A 54 8.52 -5.42 -8.89
C GLY A 54 9.26 -5.40 -7.57
N VAL A 55 10.16 -4.45 -7.45
CA VAL A 55 10.92 -4.21 -6.23
C VAL A 55 10.39 -2.92 -5.60
N VAL A 56 10.19 -2.94 -4.29
CA VAL A 56 9.74 -1.76 -3.58
C VAL A 56 10.81 -0.68 -3.67
N ALA A 57 10.52 0.40 -4.39
CA ALA A 57 11.46 1.48 -4.59
C ALA A 57 11.33 2.55 -3.50
N GLU A 58 10.10 2.86 -3.11
CA GLU A 58 9.84 3.89 -2.10
C GLU A 58 8.61 3.54 -1.28
N LEU A 59 8.65 3.90 -0.01
CA LEU A 59 7.48 3.91 0.86
C LEU A 59 7.22 5.37 1.20
N LEU A 60 6.14 5.91 0.69
CA LEU A 60 5.86 7.35 0.77
C LEU A 60 5.11 7.76 2.02
N VAL A 61 4.58 6.81 2.77
CA VAL A 61 3.92 7.08 4.05
C VAL A 61 4.52 6.17 5.11
N ALA A 62 4.55 6.68 6.34
CA ALA A 62 5.11 5.92 7.46
C ALA A 62 4.07 4.98 8.06
N GLU A 63 4.54 3.96 8.78
CA GLU A 63 3.64 3.12 9.58
C GLU A 63 2.89 4.01 10.57
N ARG A 64 1.62 3.66 10.78
CA ARG A 64 0.71 4.39 11.66
C ARG A 64 0.30 5.78 11.16
N ALA A 65 0.60 6.07 9.90
CA ALA A 65 0.12 7.31 9.29
C ALA A 65 -1.40 7.26 9.21
N GLU A 66 -2.05 8.29 9.71
CA GLU A 66 -3.52 8.37 9.79
C GLU A 66 -4.09 9.26 8.70
N GLU A 67 -5.37 9.05 8.41
CA GLU A 67 -6.12 9.91 7.49
C GLU A 67 -5.48 10.03 6.11
N ILE A 68 -5.00 8.90 5.59
CA ILE A 68 -4.45 8.88 4.24
C ILE A 68 -5.62 8.85 3.26
N PRO A 69 -5.74 9.87 2.39
CA PRO A 69 -6.85 9.91 1.43
C PRO A 69 -6.80 8.74 0.45
N VAL A 70 -7.96 8.22 0.12
CA VAL A 70 -8.07 7.22 -0.93
C VAL A 70 -7.54 7.83 -2.23
N GLY A 71 -6.70 7.09 -2.93
CA GLY A 71 -6.07 7.56 -4.16
C GLY A 71 -4.69 8.18 -3.99
N GLN A 72 -4.30 8.48 -2.74
CA GLN A 72 -2.95 9.00 -2.51
C GLN A 72 -1.92 7.89 -2.76
N VAL A 73 -0.83 8.24 -3.43
CA VAL A 73 0.27 7.30 -3.65
C VAL A 73 0.95 7.01 -2.32
N ILE A 74 0.98 5.74 -1.91
CA ILE A 74 1.57 5.35 -0.64
C ILE A 74 2.90 4.63 -0.81
N ALA A 75 3.16 4.09 -1.98
CA ALA A 75 4.41 3.41 -2.26
C ALA A 75 4.65 3.39 -3.76
N ARG A 76 5.88 3.10 -4.15
CA ARG A 76 6.24 2.91 -5.55
C ARG A 76 7.04 1.65 -5.72
N LEU A 77 6.73 0.92 -6.78
CA LEU A 77 7.48 -0.25 -7.17
C LEU A 77 8.29 0.07 -8.41
N ARG A 78 9.41 -0.62 -8.56
CA ARG A 78 10.21 -0.57 -9.77
C ARG A 78 10.09 -1.93 -10.45
N GLY A 79 9.75 -1.95 -11.73
CA GLY A 79 9.68 -3.19 -12.50
C GLY A 79 11.05 -3.87 -12.51
N GLU A 80 11.04 -5.21 -12.60
CA GLU A 80 12.26 -6.01 -12.54
C GLU A 80 12.92 -6.20 -13.89
N ARG A 81 12.88 -5.22 -14.71
CA ARG A 81 13.51 -5.36 -16.03
C ARG A 81 14.36 -4.17 -16.35
#